data_3d3b775d73c26af2a24a79890211ef3b
#
_entry.id   3d3b775d73c26af2a24a79890211ef3b
#
_cell.length_a   1.000
_cell.length_b   1.000
_cell.length_c   1.000
_cell.angle_alpha   90.00
_cell.angle_beta   90.00
_cell.angle_gamma   90.00
#
_symmetry.space_group_name_H-M   'P 1'
#
loop_
_entity.id
_entity.type
_entity.pdbx_description
1 polymer ?
#
loop_
_entity_poly.entity_id
_entity_poly.type
_entity_poly.pdbx_seq_one_letter_code
_entity_poly.pdbx_strand_id
1 'polypeptide(L)'
;TENAWCLDGGRTIGWEMADSMERVSGPPLDRVFMQVGGGAFAACGSAGLYAGGLRPKLHAVQTQGCAPLARAWQHATASGGGNNAGPRWSECMWPWENVESSLADGILDDETYDWIGVCNSMAESGGSPVVATEQHIVDAYALAHKVTAIDVSPTGTAGLAGLLAIRGEIANDERVVVVFSGVRRHFMPLPTAQ
;
A
#
# COMPACT_ATOMS: atom_id res chain seq x y z
N THR A 1 -15.94 3.70 -4.45
CA THR A 1 -14.73 3.45 -5.26
C THR A 1 -14.91 2.40 -6.34
N GLU A 2 -16.01 1.71 -6.41
CA GLU A 2 -16.32 0.66 -7.42
C GLU A 2 -16.67 1.22 -8.81
N ASN A 3 -16.29 2.44 -9.10
CA ASN A 3 -16.59 3.12 -10.35
C ASN A 3 -15.33 3.20 -11.22
N ALA A 4 -15.41 2.65 -12.44
CA ALA A 4 -14.30 2.64 -13.39
C ALA A 4 -13.73 4.04 -13.67
N TRP A 5 -14.56 5.07 -13.69
CA TRP A 5 -14.10 6.46 -13.87
C TRP A 5 -13.29 6.98 -12.68
N CYS A 6 -13.65 6.58 -11.45
CA CYS A 6 -12.87 6.94 -10.27
C CYS A 6 -11.51 6.25 -10.27
N LEU A 7 -11.46 4.97 -10.66
CA LEU A 7 -10.20 4.23 -10.82
C LEU A 7 -9.34 4.83 -11.93
N ASP A 8 -9.94 5.23 -13.04
CA ASP A 8 -9.21 5.87 -14.14
C ASP A 8 -8.65 7.23 -13.73
N GLY A 9 -9.45 8.08 -13.08
CA GLY A 9 -8.98 9.36 -12.52
C GLY A 9 -7.86 9.21 -11.48
N GLY A 10 -7.91 8.15 -10.67
CA GLY A 10 -6.88 7.86 -9.66
C GLY A 10 -5.52 7.46 -10.23
N ARG A 11 -5.40 7.15 -11.51
CA ARG A 11 -4.11 6.84 -12.18
C ARG A 11 -3.15 8.02 -12.21
N THR A 12 -3.64 9.24 -12.03
CA THR A 12 -2.83 10.47 -12.09
C THR A 12 -1.64 10.42 -11.14
N ILE A 13 -1.81 9.87 -9.93
CA ILE A 13 -0.69 9.73 -8.99
C ILE A 13 0.43 8.82 -9.55
N GLY A 14 0.06 7.75 -10.23
CA GLY A 14 1.02 6.85 -10.87
C GLY A 14 1.75 7.53 -12.04
N TRP A 15 1.04 8.32 -12.83
CA TRP A 15 1.64 9.11 -13.92
C TRP A 15 2.58 10.18 -13.39
N GLU A 16 2.21 10.89 -12.32
CA GLU A 16 3.08 11.88 -11.68
C GLU A 16 4.35 11.24 -11.09
N MET A 17 4.24 10.06 -10.51
CA MET A 17 5.41 9.30 -10.06
C MET A 17 6.30 8.90 -11.24
N ALA A 18 5.73 8.40 -12.34
CA ALA A 18 6.48 8.00 -13.53
C ALA A 18 7.22 9.20 -14.14
N ASP A 19 6.52 10.31 -14.36
CA ASP A 19 7.10 11.56 -14.85
C ASP A 19 8.22 12.10 -13.93
N SER A 20 8.02 12.02 -12.63
CA SER A 20 9.04 12.41 -11.65
C SER A 20 10.28 11.51 -11.71
N MET A 21 10.09 10.20 -11.89
CA MET A 21 11.21 9.26 -12.02
C MET A 21 11.99 9.48 -13.32
N GLU A 22 11.33 9.85 -14.41
CA GLU A 22 11.98 10.19 -15.67
C GLU A 22 12.86 11.45 -15.55
N ARG A 23 12.41 12.45 -14.79
CA ARG A 23 13.17 13.69 -14.55
C ARG A 23 14.35 13.52 -13.61
N VAL A 24 14.31 12.55 -12.73
CA VAL A 24 15.38 12.28 -11.76
C VAL A 24 16.26 11.15 -12.28
N SER A 25 17.45 11.49 -12.76
CA SER A 25 18.45 10.51 -13.18
C SER A 25 18.75 9.50 -12.07
N GLY A 26 18.94 8.24 -12.45
CA GLY A 26 19.26 7.18 -11.50
C GLY A 26 18.79 5.80 -11.96
N PRO A 27 18.98 4.77 -11.14
CA PRO A 27 18.51 3.42 -11.45
C PRO A 27 16.97 3.38 -11.57
N PRO A 28 16.40 2.32 -12.19
CA PRO A 28 14.97 2.10 -12.21
C PRO A 28 14.36 2.11 -10.78
N LEU A 29 13.06 2.36 -10.69
CA LEU A 29 12.32 2.21 -9.45
C LEU A 29 12.09 0.72 -9.18
N ASP A 30 12.58 0.21 -8.04
CA ASP A 30 12.53 -1.21 -7.70
C ASP A 30 11.26 -1.58 -6.94
N ARG A 31 10.85 -0.74 -5.99
CA ARG A 31 9.70 -0.99 -5.12
C ARG A 31 8.84 0.25 -4.89
N VAL A 32 7.55 0.02 -4.72
CA VAL A 32 6.60 1.03 -4.24
C VAL A 32 5.77 0.46 -3.09
N PHE A 33 5.65 1.24 -2.01
CA PHE A 33 4.83 0.90 -0.86
C PHE A 33 3.61 1.81 -0.81
N MET A 34 2.43 1.21 -0.78
CA MET A 34 1.15 1.91 -0.69
C MET A 34 0.29 1.29 0.39
N GLN A 35 -0.29 2.11 1.25
CA GLN A 35 -1.27 1.67 2.24
C GLN A 35 -2.59 1.28 1.58
N VAL A 36 -3.24 0.25 2.13
CA VAL A 36 -4.45 -0.32 1.57
C VAL A 36 -5.51 -0.56 2.64
N GLY A 37 -6.65 0.12 2.50
CA GLY A 37 -7.93 -0.25 3.08
C GLY A 37 -8.78 -0.89 1.98
N GLY A 38 -9.69 -0.13 1.34
CA GLY A 38 -10.55 -0.60 0.23
C GLY A 38 -9.82 -0.95 -1.08
N GLY A 39 -8.57 -0.54 -1.26
CA GLY A 39 -7.70 -0.98 -2.38
C GLY A 39 -7.66 -0.07 -3.60
N ALA A 40 -8.65 0.79 -3.84
CA ALA A 40 -8.74 1.65 -5.02
C ALA A 40 -7.47 2.46 -5.28
N PHE A 41 -6.92 3.08 -4.23
CA PHE A 41 -5.72 3.91 -4.31
C PHE A 41 -4.50 3.13 -4.84
N ALA A 42 -4.24 1.94 -4.31
CA ALA A 42 -3.12 1.11 -4.76
C ALA A 42 -3.36 0.53 -6.15
N ALA A 43 -4.59 0.12 -6.47
CA ALA A 43 -4.96 -0.40 -7.79
C ALA A 43 -4.78 0.66 -8.88
N CYS A 44 -5.31 1.86 -8.68
CA CYS A 44 -5.20 2.92 -9.69
C CYS A 44 -3.78 3.51 -9.76
N GLY A 45 -3.09 3.69 -8.63
CA GLY A 45 -1.72 4.16 -8.59
C GLY A 45 -0.75 3.24 -9.32
N SER A 46 -0.85 1.92 -9.11
CA SER A 46 -0.05 0.93 -9.83
C SER A 46 -0.38 0.89 -11.33
N ALA A 47 -1.67 0.97 -11.70
CA ALA A 47 -2.08 1.04 -13.10
C ALA A 47 -1.53 2.30 -13.79
N GLY A 48 -1.47 3.43 -13.08
CA GLY A 48 -0.84 4.66 -13.57
C GLY A 48 0.66 4.53 -13.78
N LEU A 49 1.39 3.92 -12.82
CA LEU A 49 2.82 3.61 -12.95
C LEU A 49 3.07 2.75 -14.18
N TYR A 50 2.28 1.69 -14.39
CA TYR A 50 2.44 0.77 -15.52
C TYR A 50 2.16 1.46 -16.85
N ALA A 51 1.15 2.32 -16.92
CA ALA A 51 0.89 3.13 -18.10
C ALA A 51 2.03 4.12 -18.39
N GLY A 52 2.70 4.62 -17.34
CA GLY A 52 3.92 5.43 -17.42
C GLY A 52 5.20 4.64 -17.69
N GLY A 53 5.13 3.32 -17.95
CA GLY A 53 6.28 2.49 -18.31
C GLY A 53 7.09 1.95 -17.13
N LEU A 54 6.69 2.21 -15.88
CA LEU A 54 7.37 1.72 -14.68
C LEU A 54 6.67 0.49 -14.11
N ARG A 55 7.45 -0.50 -13.64
CA ARG A 55 6.92 -1.74 -13.03
C ARG A 55 7.65 -2.11 -11.75
N PRO A 56 7.65 -1.22 -10.75
CA PRO A 56 8.23 -1.55 -9.46
C PRO A 56 7.42 -2.66 -8.77
N LYS A 57 8.05 -3.44 -7.91
CA LYS A 57 7.35 -4.37 -7.03
C LYS A 57 6.36 -3.60 -6.15
N LEU A 58 5.07 -3.85 -6.32
CA LEU A 58 4.03 -3.25 -5.49
C LEU A 58 3.96 -3.98 -4.14
N HIS A 59 4.14 -3.24 -3.07
CA HIS A 59 3.87 -3.71 -1.72
C HIS A 59 2.63 -3.00 -1.16
N ALA A 60 1.54 -3.75 -1.03
CA ALA A 60 0.28 -3.28 -0.47
C ALA A 60 0.29 -3.48 1.05
N VAL A 61 0.22 -2.39 1.81
CA VAL A 61 0.43 -2.41 3.26
C VAL A 61 -0.89 -2.35 4.00
N GLN A 62 -1.10 -3.30 4.91
CA GLN A 62 -2.22 -3.34 5.85
C GLN A 62 -1.71 -3.47 7.29
N THR A 63 -2.60 -3.26 8.27
CA THR A 63 -2.28 -3.44 9.68
C THR A 63 -2.51 -4.88 10.11
N GLN A 64 -1.78 -5.33 11.12
CA GLN A 64 -1.95 -6.66 11.71
C GLN A 64 -3.37 -6.89 12.23
N GLY A 65 -4.04 -5.85 12.74
CA GLY A 65 -5.40 -5.92 13.26
C GLY A 65 -6.51 -5.97 12.19
N CYS A 66 -6.16 -5.68 10.91
CA CYS A 66 -7.09 -5.73 9.78
C CYS A 66 -6.33 -5.90 8.47
N ALA A 67 -6.26 -7.14 7.96
CA ALA A 67 -5.47 -7.48 6.78
C ALA A 67 -6.21 -8.38 5.78
N PRO A 68 -7.44 -8.01 5.33
CA PRO A 68 -8.24 -8.84 4.43
C PRO A 68 -7.56 -9.08 3.08
N LEU A 69 -6.80 -8.09 2.55
CA LEU A 69 -6.05 -8.26 1.31
C LEU A 69 -4.94 -9.31 1.43
N ALA A 70 -4.19 -9.29 2.54
CA ALA A 70 -3.13 -10.27 2.76
C ALA A 70 -3.70 -11.69 2.84
N ARG A 71 -4.84 -11.86 3.49
CA ARG A 71 -5.60 -13.12 3.52
C ARG A 71 -6.06 -13.53 2.12
N ALA A 72 -6.66 -12.62 1.37
CA ALA A 72 -7.12 -12.88 0.00
C ALA A 72 -5.97 -13.30 -0.91
N TRP A 73 -4.82 -12.64 -0.81
CA TRP A 73 -3.61 -12.98 -1.55
C TRP A 73 -3.16 -14.41 -1.27
N GLN A 74 -3.13 -14.83 0.01
CA GLN A 74 -2.77 -16.20 0.39
C GLN A 74 -3.71 -17.23 -0.24
N HIS A 75 -5.02 -17.00 -0.19
CA HIS A 75 -6.02 -17.89 -0.79
C HIS A 75 -5.92 -17.93 -2.32
N ALA A 76 -5.74 -16.79 -2.95
CA ALA A 76 -5.60 -16.69 -4.40
C ALA A 76 -4.34 -17.40 -4.92
N THR A 77 -3.20 -17.21 -4.24
CA THR A 77 -1.91 -17.80 -4.64
C THR A 77 -1.85 -19.31 -4.37
N ALA A 78 -2.39 -19.79 -3.26
CA ALA A 78 -2.45 -21.20 -2.93
C ALA A 78 -3.24 -22.04 -3.96
N SER A 79 -4.13 -21.40 -4.71
CA SER A 79 -5.04 -22.06 -5.66
C SER A 79 -4.66 -21.86 -7.13
N GLY A 80 -3.42 -21.51 -7.42
CA GLY A 80 -2.91 -21.48 -8.79
C GLY A 80 -2.73 -20.11 -9.44
N GLY A 81 -2.77 -19.03 -8.66
CA GLY A 81 -2.34 -17.70 -9.10
C GLY A 81 -3.36 -16.58 -8.92
N GLY A 82 -2.85 -15.40 -8.54
CA GLY A 82 -3.63 -14.20 -8.28
C GLY A 82 -4.39 -13.66 -9.51
N ASN A 83 -3.94 -13.99 -10.72
CA ASN A 83 -4.54 -13.51 -11.97
C ASN A 83 -5.93 -14.10 -12.29
N ASN A 84 -6.39 -15.14 -11.57
CA ASN A 84 -7.68 -15.79 -11.77
C ASN A 84 -8.59 -15.71 -10.52
N ALA A 85 -8.37 -14.74 -9.67
CA ALA A 85 -9.09 -14.63 -8.40
C ALA A 85 -10.53 -14.11 -8.55
N GLY A 86 -10.85 -13.37 -9.62
CA GLY A 86 -12.16 -12.75 -9.84
C GLY A 86 -13.35 -13.69 -9.74
N PRO A 87 -13.37 -14.84 -10.45
CA PRO A 87 -14.46 -15.80 -10.38
C PRO A 87 -14.63 -16.46 -8.99
N ARG A 88 -13.64 -16.33 -8.13
CA ARG A 88 -13.56 -16.96 -6.80
C ARG A 88 -13.63 -15.93 -5.69
N TRP A 89 -14.33 -14.83 -5.91
CA TRP A 89 -14.42 -13.74 -4.93
C TRP A 89 -14.72 -14.24 -3.53
N SER A 90 -15.83 -14.92 -3.33
CA SER A 90 -16.29 -15.40 -2.02
C SER A 90 -15.36 -16.41 -1.33
N GLU A 91 -14.45 -17.03 -2.07
CA GLU A 91 -13.44 -17.94 -1.51
C GLU A 91 -12.19 -17.22 -1.02
N CYS A 92 -11.95 -16.01 -1.52
CA CYS A 92 -10.73 -15.26 -1.25
C CYS A 92 -10.98 -14.02 -0.37
N MET A 93 -12.12 -13.34 -0.55
CA MET A 93 -12.44 -12.09 0.14
C MET A 93 -13.77 -12.20 0.89
N TRP A 94 -13.73 -11.95 2.16
CA TRP A 94 -14.87 -11.83 3.08
C TRP A 94 -14.52 -10.90 4.23
N PRO A 95 -15.51 -10.35 4.97
CA PRO A 95 -15.27 -9.40 6.06
C PRO A 95 -14.25 -9.91 7.09
N TRP A 96 -13.41 -9.00 7.56
CA TRP A 96 -12.49 -9.28 8.66
C TRP A 96 -13.27 -9.34 9.98
N GLU A 97 -13.18 -10.46 10.69
CA GLU A 97 -14.09 -10.80 11.78
C GLU A 97 -13.91 -9.91 13.02
N ASN A 98 -12.67 -9.53 13.32
CA ASN A 98 -12.34 -8.74 14.50
C ASN A 98 -11.35 -7.62 14.12
N VAL A 99 -11.87 -6.47 13.73
CA VAL A 99 -11.04 -5.30 13.42
C VAL A 99 -10.49 -4.70 14.71
N GLU A 100 -9.19 -4.79 14.90
CA GLU A 100 -8.50 -4.16 16.03
C GLU A 100 -8.22 -2.68 15.72
N SER A 101 -8.21 -1.85 16.77
CA SER A 101 -7.87 -0.44 16.63
C SER A 101 -6.41 -0.25 16.21
N SER A 102 -6.16 0.74 15.36
CA SER A 102 -4.82 1.15 14.95
C SER A 102 -4.75 2.67 14.86
N LEU A 103 -3.56 3.25 15.00
CA LEU A 103 -3.33 4.66 14.66
C LEU A 103 -3.56 4.91 13.16
N ALA A 104 -3.39 3.92 12.31
CA ALA A 104 -3.71 3.98 10.89
C ALA A 104 -5.18 3.62 10.63
N ASP A 105 -6.10 4.27 11.33
CA ASP A 105 -7.54 3.99 11.34
C ASP A 105 -8.22 4.09 9.97
N GLY A 106 -7.69 4.91 9.08
CA GLY A 106 -8.23 5.11 7.73
C GLY A 106 -7.97 3.97 6.74
N ILE A 107 -7.32 2.87 7.16
CA ILE A 107 -7.13 1.66 6.35
C ILE A 107 -7.70 0.40 7.04
N LEU A 108 -8.60 0.57 8.02
CA LEU A 108 -9.24 -0.53 8.73
C LEU A 108 -10.54 -0.98 8.03
N ASP A 109 -10.55 -1.04 6.71
CA ASP A 109 -11.67 -1.61 5.95
C ASP A 109 -11.70 -3.13 6.15
N ASP A 110 -12.83 -3.66 6.58
CA ASP A 110 -13.02 -5.10 6.83
C ASP A 110 -12.96 -5.95 5.55
N GLU A 111 -13.23 -5.34 4.39
CA GLU A 111 -12.98 -5.91 3.07
C GLU A 111 -12.15 -4.95 2.21
N THR A 112 -11.26 -5.50 1.39
CA THR A 112 -10.57 -4.73 0.36
C THR A 112 -11.35 -4.83 -0.95
N TYR A 113 -12.20 -3.85 -1.25
CA TYR A 113 -13.15 -3.91 -2.38
C TYR A 113 -12.47 -4.03 -3.75
N ASP A 114 -11.33 -3.37 -3.95
CA ASP A 114 -10.55 -3.42 -5.19
C ASP A 114 -9.40 -4.45 -5.15
N TRP A 115 -9.52 -5.47 -4.30
CA TRP A 115 -8.46 -6.45 -4.05
C TRP A 115 -7.95 -7.17 -5.30
N ILE A 116 -8.81 -7.45 -6.28
CA ILE A 116 -8.42 -8.13 -7.52
C ILE A 116 -7.39 -7.29 -8.29
N GLY A 117 -7.64 -5.99 -8.45
CA GLY A 117 -6.73 -5.07 -9.12
C GLY A 117 -5.38 -4.97 -8.40
N VAL A 118 -5.41 -4.93 -7.07
CA VAL A 118 -4.19 -4.90 -6.25
C VAL A 118 -3.43 -6.22 -6.35
N CYS A 119 -4.11 -7.37 -6.23
CA CYS A 119 -3.50 -8.69 -6.36
C CYS A 119 -2.86 -8.90 -7.74
N ASN A 120 -3.55 -8.50 -8.82
CA ASN A 120 -3.00 -8.58 -10.16
C ASN A 120 -1.74 -7.72 -10.30
N SER A 121 -1.77 -6.49 -9.80
CA SER A 121 -0.61 -5.61 -9.83
C SER A 121 0.58 -6.16 -9.04
N MET A 122 0.34 -6.75 -7.86
CA MET A 122 1.39 -7.42 -7.09
C MET A 122 1.94 -8.64 -7.84
N ALA A 123 1.09 -9.48 -8.43
CA ALA A 123 1.51 -10.66 -9.17
C ALA A 123 2.34 -10.29 -10.42
N GLU A 124 1.91 -9.28 -11.18
CA GLU A 124 2.61 -8.81 -12.38
C GLU A 124 3.95 -8.16 -12.08
N SER A 125 4.07 -7.47 -10.95
CA SER A 125 5.31 -6.77 -10.55
C SER A 125 6.27 -7.63 -9.73
N GLY A 126 5.85 -8.81 -9.28
CA GLY A 126 6.59 -9.62 -8.31
C GLY A 126 6.61 -9.01 -6.90
N GLY A 127 5.62 -8.18 -6.60
CA GLY A 127 5.38 -7.64 -5.26
C GLY A 127 4.56 -8.57 -4.39
N SER A 128 4.16 -8.08 -3.22
CA SER A 128 3.41 -8.85 -2.23
C SER A 128 2.71 -7.94 -1.22
N PRO A 129 1.65 -8.40 -0.55
CA PRO A 129 1.13 -7.68 0.60
C PRO A 129 2.15 -7.68 1.75
N VAL A 130 2.11 -6.63 2.55
CA VAL A 130 2.90 -6.51 3.79
C VAL A 130 1.95 -6.18 4.94
N VAL A 131 2.02 -6.97 6.01
CA VAL A 131 1.25 -6.73 7.23
C VAL A 131 2.16 -6.07 8.27
N ALA A 132 1.89 -4.82 8.57
CA ALA A 132 2.63 -4.04 9.55
C ALA A 132 2.03 -4.20 10.95
N THR A 133 2.89 -4.36 11.96
CA THR A 133 2.47 -4.32 13.37
C THR A 133 2.12 -2.89 13.77
N GLU A 134 1.40 -2.71 14.88
CA GLU A 134 1.12 -1.38 15.41
C GLU A 134 2.39 -0.60 15.76
N GLN A 135 3.44 -1.30 16.23
CA GLN A 135 4.74 -0.68 16.49
C GLN A 135 5.36 -0.12 15.21
N HIS A 136 5.26 -0.83 14.07
CA HIS A 136 5.72 -0.31 12.78
C HIS A 136 4.94 0.94 12.35
N ILE A 137 3.63 1.03 12.65
CA ILE A 137 2.81 2.22 12.37
C ILE A 137 3.31 3.42 13.20
N VAL A 138 3.54 3.21 14.50
CA VAL A 138 4.08 4.24 15.42
C VAL A 138 5.44 4.73 14.94
N ASP A 139 6.35 3.80 14.65
CA ASP A 139 7.72 4.12 14.23
C ASP A 139 7.74 4.85 12.88
N ALA A 140 6.91 4.42 11.93
CA ALA A 140 6.79 5.08 10.63
C ALA A 140 6.26 6.50 10.75
N TYR A 141 5.25 6.72 11.59
CA TYR A 141 4.71 8.05 11.85
C TYR A 141 5.76 8.97 12.46
N ALA A 142 6.47 8.52 13.49
CA ALA A 142 7.53 9.30 14.13
C ALA A 142 8.70 9.58 13.16
N LEU A 143 9.11 8.58 12.38
CA LEU A 143 10.20 8.72 11.40
C LEU A 143 9.85 9.72 10.30
N ALA A 144 8.63 9.65 9.73
CA ALA A 144 8.19 10.57 8.69
C ALA A 144 8.28 12.03 9.14
N HIS A 145 7.81 12.34 10.35
CA HIS A 145 7.89 13.70 10.91
C HIS A 145 9.30 14.14 11.27
N LYS A 146 10.20 13.19 11.56
CA LYS A 146 11.62 13.48 11.83
C LYS A 146 12.41 13.82 10.58
N VAL A 147 12.11 13.16 9.45
CA VAL A 147 12.96 13.23 8.25
C VAL A 147 12.34 14.00 7.09
N THR A 148 11.06 14.37 7.19
CA THR A 148 10.39 15.19 6.18
C THR A 148 9.66 16.37 6.82
N ALA A 149 9.34 17.39 6.01
CA ALA A 149 8.49 18.50 6.43
C ALA A 149 6.99 18.27 6.13
N ILE A 150 6.61 17.02 5.83
CA ILE A 150 5.24 16.68 5.44
C ILE A 150 4.42 16.39 6.70
N ASP A 151 3.34 17.13 6.90
CA ASP A 151 2.39 16.92 8.01
C ASP A 151 1.44 15.75 7.70
N VAL A 152 2.01 14.56 7.62
CA VAL A 152 1.32 13.33 7.24
C VAL A 152 0.63 12.67 8.45
N SER A 153 -0.53 12.03 8.23
CA SER A 153 -1.24 11.26 9.26
C SER A 153 -0.64 9.85 9.45
N PRO A 154 -0.95 9.15 10.55
CA PRO A 154 -0.54 7.76 10.72
C PRO A 154 -1.02 6.85 9.58
N THR A 155 -2.26 7.02 9.12
CA THR A 155 -2.78 6.35 7.91
C THR A 155 -1.93 6.69 6.69
N GLY A 156 -1.57 7.96 6.52
CA GLY A 156 -0.74 8.41 5.40
C GLY A 156 0.68 7.85 5.41
N THR A 157 1.21 7.45 6.56
CA THR A 157 2.55 6.86 6.71
C THR A 157 2.55 5.33 6.72
N ALA A 158 1.41 4.68 6.62
CA ALA A 158 1.35 3.22 6.74
C ALA A 158 2.15 2.49 5.64
N GLY A 159 2.32 3.09 4.46
CA GLY A 159 3.25 2.59 3.46
C GLY A 159 4.69 2.50 3.98
N LEU A 160 5.15 3.49 4.76
CA LEU A 160 6.47 3.47 5.41
C LEU A 160 6.54 2.37 6.49
N ALA A 161 5.44 2.11 7.21
CA ALA A 161 5.39 1.01 8.16
C ALA A 161 5.64 -0.35 7.48
N GLY A 162 5.08 -0.55 6.28
CA GLY A 162 5.35 -1.74 5.46
C GLY A 162 6.81 -1.84 5.05
N LEU A 163 7.44 -0.73 4.64
CA LEU A 163 8.87 -0.70 4.36
C LEU A 163 9.69 -1.09 5.60
N LEU A 164 9.37 -0.54 6.77
CA LEU A 164 10.06 -0.88 8.02
C LEU A 164 9.90 -2.36 8.38
N ALA A 165 8.72 -2.93 8.16
CA ALA A 165 8.43 -4.33 8.46
C ALA A 165 9.30 -5.32 7.65
N ILE A 166 9.62 -4.99 6.40
CA ILE A 166 10.43 -5.85 5.52
C ILE A 166 11.79 -5.24 5.14
N ARG A 167 12.27 -4.26 5.91
CA ARG A 167 13.52 -3.53 5.59
C ARG A 167 14.73 -4.46 5.40
N GLY A 168 14.75 -5.61 6.06
CA GLY A 168 15.82 -6.60 5.93
C GLY A 168 15.84 -7.33 4.58
N GLU A 169 14.78 -7.22 3.80
CA GLU A 169 14.64 -7.81 2.45
C GLU A 169 14.98 -6.81 1.34
N ILE A 170 15.25 -5.55 1.69
CA ILE A 170 15.52 -4.47 0.76
C ILE A 170 17.02 -4.24 0.69
N ALA A 171 17.59 -4.39 -0.50
CA ALA A 171 19.01 -4.12 -0.72
C ALA A 171 19.30 -2.61 -0.63
N ASN A 172 20.52 -2.24 -0.21
CA ASN A 172 20.88 -0.84 0.02
C ASN A 172 20.93 0.00 -1.26
N ASP A 173 21.01 -0.62 -2.42
CA ASP A 173 21.03 0.00 -3.74
C ASP A 173 19.65 0.02 -4.43
N GLU A 174 18.63 -0.61 -3.83
CA GLU A 174 17.26 -0.54 -4.34
C GLU A 174 16.69 0.87 -4.21
N ARG A 175 16.05 1.34 -5.28
CA ARG A 175 15.32 2.60 -5.31
C ARG A 175 13.86 2.36 -4.92
N VAL A 176 13.45 2.99 -3.83
CA VAL A 176 12.15 2.76 -3.22
C VAL A 176 11.32 4.04 -3.16
N VAL A 177 10.05 3.94 -3.51
CA VAL A 177 9.04 4.99 -3.28
C VAL A 177 8.08 4.55 -2.19
N VAL A 178 7.85 5.44 -1.25
CA VAL A 178 6.78 5.32 -0.25
C VAL A 178 5.78 6.45 -0.48
N VAL A 179 4.51 6.11 -0.63
CA VAL A 179 3.47 7.11 -0.87
C VAL A 179 2.92 7.61 0.46
N PHE A 180 3.05 8.90 0.72
CA PHE A 180 2.38 9.59 1.81
C PHE A 180 1.07 10.19 1.30
N SER A 181 -0.07 9.79 1.85
CA SER A 181 -1.38 10.12 1.28
C SER A 181 -2.25 11.03 2.13
N GLY A 182 -2.32 10.82 3.42
CA GLY A 182 -3.20 11.58 4.32
C GLY A 182 -2.46 12.63 5.12
N VAL A 183 -3.12 13.77 5.41
CA VAL A 183 -2.59 14.78 6.32
C VAL A 183 -3.01 14.51 7.75
N ARG A 184 -2.20 14.97 8.72
CA ARG A 184 -2.56 14.92 10.13
C ARG A 184 -3.73 15.87 10.41
N ARG A 185 -4.73 15.37 11.12
CA ARG A 185 -5.79 16.22 11.65
C ARG A 185 -5.36 16.82 12.98
N HIS A 186 -5.74 18.07 13.25
CA HIS A 186 -5.24 18.89 14.37
C HIS A 186 -5.39 18.29 15.79
N PHE A 187 -6.17 17.24 15.95
CA PHE A 187 -6.43 16.59 17.24
C PHE A 187 -5.60 15.31 17.49
N MET A 188 -4.71 14.94 16.57
CA MET A 188 -3.86 13.76 16.76
C MET A 188 -2.51 14.19 17.35
N PRO A 189 -2.17 13.80 18.60
CA PRO A 189 -0.87 14.09 19.17
C PRO A 189 0.24 13.31 18.47
N LEU A 190 1.43 13.88 18.43
CA LEU A 190 2.63 13.13 18.03
C LEU A 190 2.94 12.05 19.08
N PRO A 191 3.40 10.85 18.68
CA PRO A 191 3.87 9.87 19.64
C PRO A 191 5.03 10.48 20.43
N THR A 192 4.94 10.42 21.76
CA THR A 192 6.08 10.78 22.62
C THR A 192 7.16 9.72 22.43
N ALA A 193 8.34 10.14 22.00
CA ALA A 193 9.49 9.26 21.98
C ALA A 193 9.75 8.74 23.41
N GLN A 194 9.70 7.44 23.59
CA GLN A 194 10.17 6.75 24.80
C GLN A 194 11.67 6.55 24.73
#